data_45e0d27ff24bdf16d1bf2bf896684a40
#
_entry.id   45e0d27ff24bdf16d1bf2bf896684a40
#
_cell.length_a   1.000
_cell.length_b   1.000
_cell.length_c   1.000
_cell.angle_alpha   90.00
_cell.angle_beta   90.00
_cell.angle_gamma   90.00
#
_symmetry.space_group_name_H-M   'P 1'
#
loop_
_entity.id
_entity.type
_entity.pdbx_description
1 polymer ?
#
loop_
_entity_poly.entity_id
_entity_poly.type
_entity_poly.pdbx_seq_one_letter_code
_entity_poly.pdbx_strand_id
1 'polypeptide(L)'
;MWKLFGAFLLLSVAPASADADTIFPRPLPVNKDNARGYEQLLNPALNKGVLLVAGKNLYDPNFEKTIILVTEYTEDGTVGLVLNRPTEITVAEALPKLSEYMPYLDYLYFGGPIATTSISLLLKSETRLPGTNQVITNIYHINTLDLFNVLLINKIDKRYIRIYAGFAGWAPGQLESELIRGDWYIWHADINLIFNSEPGILWDELIRMVTAKWVSR
;
A
#
# COMPACT_ATOMS: atom_id res chain seq x y z
N MET A 1 43.15 -3.70 27.41
CA MET A 1 43.01 -4.92 26.59
C MET A 1 41.63 -5.50 26.86
N TRP A 2 40.58 -5.01 26.16
CA TRP A 2 39.25 -5.64 26.14
C TRP A 2 38.69 -5.50 24.75
N LYS A 3 38.52 -6.66 24.11
CA LYS A 3 37.91 -6.80 22.79
C LYS A 3 36.41 -6.77 22.96
N LEU A 4 35.73 -5.76 22.44
CA LEU A 4 34.29 -5.75 22.24
C LEU A 4 34.01 -6.33 20.84
N PHE A 5 33.53 -7.56 20.84
CA PHE A 5 32.91 -8.19 19.66
C PHE A 5 31.54 -7.55 19.44
N GLY A 6 31.45 -6.71 18.41
CA GLY A 6 30.18 -6.27 17.87
C GLY A 6 29.49 -7.44 17.20
N ALA A 7 28.38 -7.88 17.75
CA ALA A 7 27.50 -8.83 17.09
C ALA A 7 26.83 -8.14 15.89
N PHE A 8 27.30 -8.46 14.70
CA PHE A 8 26.59 -8.19 13.46
C PHE A 8 25.34 -9.09 13.46
N LEU A 9 24.18 -8.52 13.73
CA LEU A 9 22.92 -9.19 13.50
C LEU A 9 22.72 -9.23 11.97
N LEU A 10 23.18 -10.33 11.37
CA LEU A 10 22.77 -10.71 10.01
C LEU A 10 21.28 -11.01 10.08
N LEU A 11 20.46 -10.07 9.66
CA LEU A 11 19.08 -10.33 9.25
C LEU A 11 19.17 -11.33 8.10
N SER A 12 19.02 -12.62 8.42
CA SER A 12 18.83 -13.64 7.42
C SER A 12 17.53 -13.33 6.70
N VAL A 13 17.65 -12.93 5.44
CA VAL A 13 16.54 -12.93 4.51
C VAL A 13 16.09 -14.40 4.43
N ALA A 14 14.95 -14.72 5.02
CA ALA A 14 14.32 -16.01 4.83
C ALA A 14 14.10 -16.19 3.32
N PRO A 15 14.38 -17.39 2.77
CA PRO A 15 14.12 -17.65 1.36
C PRO A 15 12.63 -17.44 1.09
N ALA A 16 12.33 -16.79 -0.01
CA ALA A 16 10.98 -16.58 -0.53
C ALA A 16 10.36 -17.89 -1.05
N SER A 17 10.05 -18.80 -0.11
CA SER A 17 9.31 -20.03 -0.37
C SER A 17 8.28 -20.28 0.73
N ALA A 18 7.58 -19.22 1.17
CA ALA A 18 6.27 -19.42 1.75
C ALA A 18 5.32 -19.73 0.59
N ASP A 19 4.73 -20.93 0.62
CA ASP A 19 3.72 -21.30 -0.38
C ASP A 19 2.68 -20.19 -0.50
N ALA A 20 2.43 -19.74 -1.73
CA ALA A 20 1.46 -18.69 -2.02
C ALA A 20 0.08 -19.01 -1.40
N ASP A 21 -0.28 -20.27 -1.28
CA ASP A 21 -1.50 -20.76 -0.60
C ASP A 21 -1.54 -20.48 0.91
N THR A 22 -0.40 -20.19 1.55
CA THR A 22 -0.34 -19.88 2.99
C THR A 22 -0.53 -18.38 3.26
N ILE A 23 -0.17 -17.55 2.29
CA ILE A 23 -0.27 -16.08 2.40
C ILE A 23 -1.65 -15.60 1.93
N PHE A 24 -2.23 -16.28 0.93
CA PHE A 24 -3.50 -15.90 0.33
C PHE A 24 -4.53 -17.04 0.45
N PRO A 25 -5.60 -16.89 1.26
CA PRO A 25 -6.69 -17.87 1.28
C PRO A 25 -7.33 -17.97 -0.10
N ARG A 26 -7.57 -19.20 -0.58
CA ARG A 26 -8.17 -19.42 -1.91
C ARG A 26 -9.51 -18.72 -2.03
N PRO A 27 -9.75 -17.94 -3.10
CA PRO A 27 -11.03 -17.33 -3.34
C PRO A 27 -12.13 -18.39 -3.58
N LEU A 28 -13.34 -18.10 -3.14
CA LEU A 28 -14.51 -18.93 -3.46
C LEU A 28 -14.71 -18.95 -4.98
N PRO A 29 -15.14 -20.09 -5.59
CA PRO A 29 -15.33 -20.17 -7.02
C PRO A 29 -16.39 -19.18 -7.50
N VAL A 30 -15.99 -18.25 -8.36
CA VAL A 30 -16.90 -17.32 -9.06
C VAL A 30 -17.60 -18.10 -10.16
N ASN A 31 -18.96 -18.03 -10.20
CA ASN A 31 -19.73 -18.65 -11.26
C ASN A 31 -19.39 -17.98 -12.61
N LYS A 32 -18.85 -18.77 -13.55
CA LYS A 32 -18.36 -18.29 -14.86
C LYS A 32 -19.43 -17.64 -15.73
N ASP A 33 -20.71 -17.92 -15.50
CA ASP A 33 -21.81 -17.37 -16.30
C ASP A 33 -22.10 -15.90 -15.98
N ASN A 34 -21.70 -15.41 -14.79
CA ASN A 34 -21.79 -14.00 -14.42
C ASN A 34 -20.51 -13.22 -14.72
N ALA A 35 -19.39 -13.89 -14.99
CA ALA A 35 -18.06 -13.24 -15.15
C ALA A 35 -18.03 -12.18 -16.27
N ARG A 36 -18.69 -12.44 -17.41
CA ARG A 36 -18.71 -11.49 -18.55
C ARG A 36 -19.37 -10.15 -18.25
N GLY A 37 -20.44 -10.15 -17.45
CA GLY A 37 -21.09 -8.92 -17.02
C GLY A 37 -20.23 -8.12 -16.03
N TYR A 38 -19.51 -8.81 -15.17
CA TYR A 38 -18.63 -8.21 -14.15
C TYR A 38 -17.30 -7.69 -14.75
N GLU A 39 -16.71 -8.38 -15.73
CA GLU A 39 -15.54 -7.89 -16.46
C GLU A 39 -15.77 -6.53 -17.11
N GLN A 40 -16.98 -6.25 -17.64
CA GLN A 40 -17.31 -4.94 -18.19
C GLN A 40 -17.47 -3.85 -17.12
N LEU A 41 -17.86 -4.21 -15.89
CA LEU A 41 -17.98 -3.28 -14.77
C LEU A 41 -16.63 -2.97 -14.10
N LEU A 42 -15.73 -3.94 -14.06
CA LEU A 42 -14.44 -3.86 -13.35
C LEU A 42 -13.26 -3.51 -14.27
N ASN A 43 -13.28 -3.96 -15.50
CA ASN A 43 -12.11 -4.00 -16.38
C ASN A 43 -11.53 -2.65 -16.81
N PRO A 44 -12.23 -1.52 -16.94
CA PRO A 44 -11.56 -0.26 -17.20
C PRO A 44 -11.14 0.50 -15.93
N ALA A 45 -11.59 0.07 -14.73
CA ALA A 45 -11.41 0.82 -13.51
C ALA A 45 -10.34 0.24 -12.57
N LEU A 46 -10.26 -1.10 -12.44
CA LEU A 46 -9.27 -1.73 -11.57
C LEU A 46 -7.92 -1.83 -12.25
N ASN A 47 -6.93 -1.19 -11.66
CA ASN A 47 -5.55 -1.18 -12.17
C ASN A 47 -4.59 -0.74 -11.08
N LYS A 48 -3.30 -0.91 -11.33
CA LYS A 48 -2.27 -0.26 -10.52
C LYS A 48 -2.50 1.27 -10.51
N GLY A 49 -2.34 1.90 -9.35
CA GLY A 49 -2.48 3.34 -9.19
C GLY A 49 -3.91 3.82 -8.93
N VAL A 50 -4.88 2.94 -8.71
CA VAL A 50 -6.19 3.33 -8.19
C VAL A 50 -6.23 3.31 -6.67
N LEU A 51 -7.20 4.01 -6.09
CA LEU A 51 -7.56 3.91 -4.68
C LEU A 51 -8.73 2.93 -4.51
N LEU A 52 -8.61 2.07 -3.51
CA LEU A 52 -9.72 1.27 -2.99
C LEU A 52 -10.25 1.98 -1.75
N VAL A 53 -11.53 2.30 -1.76
CA VAL A 53 -12.25 2.92 -0.65
C VAL A 53 -13.06 1.82 0.03
N ALA A 54 -12.79 1.52 1.29
CA ALA A 54 -13.52 0.51 2.05
C ALA A 54 -15.00 0.82 2.10
N GLY A 55 -15.85 -0.17 1.80
CA GLY A 55 -17.27 -0.06 1.88
C GLY A 55 -17.76 0.07 3.34
N LYS A 56 -18.92 0.68 3.55
CA LYS A 56 -19.50 0.88 4.89
C LYS A 56 -19.79 -0.43 5.63
N ASN A 57 -19.95 -1.53 4.88
CA ASN A 57 -20.27 -2.86 5.40
C ASN A 57 -19.03 -3.78 5.47
N LEU A 58 -17.86 -3.27 5.24
CA LEU A 58 -16.61 -4.02 5.43
C LEU A 58 -16.23 -4.01 6.91
N TYR A 59 -16.46 -5.15 7.57
CA TYR A 59 -16.25 -5.30 9.03
C TYR A 59 -14.90 -5.94 9.41
N ASP A 60 -13.96 -6.07 8.46
CA ASP A 60 -12.61 -6.54 8.77
C ASP A 60 -11.86 -5.44 9.56
N PRO A 61 -11.40 -5.72 10.81
CA PRO A 61 -10.70 -4.73 11.64
C PRO A 61 -9.44 -4.16 11.00
N ASN A 62 -8.81 -4.91 10.10
CA ASN A 62 -7.63 -4.43 9.37
C ASN A 62 -7.98 -3.43 8.28
N PHE A 63 -9.22 -3.49 7.74
CA PHE A 63 -9.60 -2.77 6.54
C PHE A 63 -10.83 -1.88 6.68
N GLU A 64 -11.57 -1.95 7.78
CA GLU A 64 -12.69 -1.03 7.99
C GLU A 64 -12.24 0.43 7.90
N LYS A 65 -12.97 1.27 7.17
CA LYS A 65 -12.67 2.71 6.99
C LYS A 65 -11.26 2.98 6.46
N THR A 66 -10.69 2.11 5.64
CA THR A 66 -9.40 2.33 5.01
C THR A 66 -9.52 2.85 3.59
N ILE A 67 -8.45 3.53 3.17
CA ILE A 67 -8.16 3.89 1.78
C ILE A 67 -6.86 3.19 1.41
N ILE A 68 -6.87 2.38 0.36
CA ILE A 68 -5.70 1.62 -0.07
C ILE A 68 -5.29 2.06 -1.48
N LEU A 69 -4.02 2.40 -1.65
CA LEU A 69 -3.42 2.62 -2.96
C LEU A 69 -2.96 1.28 -3.52
N VAL A 70 -3.48 0.87 -4.67
CA VAL A 70 -3.01 -0.32 -5.39
C VAL A 70 -1.63 -0.02 -5.97
N THR A 71 -0.60 -0.69 -5.46
CA THR A 71 0.79 -0.52 -5.92
C THR A 71 1.21 -1.54 -6.97
N GLU A 72 0.55 -2.71 -6.98
CA GLU A 72 0.74 -3.76 -7.98
C GLU A 72 -0.60 -4.42 -8.29
N TYR A 73 -0.83 -4.71 -9.57
CA TYR A 73 -1.98 -5.46 -10.07
C TYR A 73 -1.52 -6.34 -11.22
N THR A 74 -1.45 -7.64 -10.99
CA THR A 74 -0.93 -8.64 -11.92
C THR A 74 -1.81 -9.89 -11.91
N GLU A 75 -1.50 -10.85 -12.79
CA GLU A 75 -2.15 -12.16 -12.81
C GLU A 75 -1.85 -12.99 -11.54
N ASP A 76 -0.74 -12.70 -10.84
CA ASP A 76 -0.34 -13.37 -9.60
C ASP A 76 -1.03 -12.79 -8.35
N GLY A 77 -1.74 -11.66 -8.49
CA GLY A 77 -2.47 -11.01 -7.41
C GLY A 77 -2.30 -9.50 -7.36
N THR A 78 -2.81 -8.92 -6.28
CA THR A 78 -2.82 -7.46 -6.06
C THR A 78 -2.13 -7.11 -4.76
N VAL A 79 -1.34 -6.04 -4.79
CA VAL A 79 -0.69 -5.46 -3.60
C VAL A 79 -1.10 -4.00 -3.45
N GLY A 80 -1.29 -3.55 -2.21
CA GLY A 80 -1.62 -2.16 -1.92
C GLY A 80 -1.11 -1.68 -0.57
N LEU A 81 -1.14 -0.37 -0.36
CA LEU A 81 -0.75 0.30 0.87
C LEU A 81 -1.93 1.08 1.46
N VAL A 82 -2.23 0.84 2.74
CA VAL A 82 -3.24 1.62 3.49
C VAL A 82 -2.70 3.03 3.70
N LEU A 83 -3.38 4.05 3.18
CA LEU A 83 -2.91 5.44 3.19
C LEU A 83 -3.27 6.21 4.46
N ASN A 84 -4.34 5.83 5.14
CA ASN A 84 -4.97 6.62 6.19
C ASN A 84 -4.85 6.04 7.60
N ARG A 85 -3.81 5.23 7.85
CA ARG A 85 -3.50 4.69 9.19
C ARG A 85 -2.07 5.04 9.63
N PRO A 86 -1.82 6.29 10.09
CA PRO A 86 -0.58 6.59 10.79
C PRO A 86 -0.51 5.77 12.08
N THR A 87 0.68 5.34 12.47
CA THR A 87 0.93 4.65 13.74
C THR A 87 1.47 5.64 14.78
N GLU A 88 1.58 5.20 16.02
CA GLU A 88 2.29 5.95 17.09
C GLU A 88 3.81 5.71 17.07
N ILE A 89 4.29 4.79 16.21
CA ILE A 89 5.71 4.44 16.12
C ILE A 89 6.41 5.48 15.26
N THR A 90 7.40 6.14 15.83
CA THR A 90 8.23 7.11 15.09
C THR A 90 9.23 6.41 14.16
N VAL A 91 9.62 7.11 13.10
CA VAL A 91 10.69 6.62 12.21
C VAL A 91 12.00 6.48 12.96
N ALA A 92 12.26 7.35 13.95
CA ALA A 92 13.46 7.30 14.78
C ALA A 92 13.53 6.04 15.64
N GLU A 93 12.40 5.58 16.16
CA GLU A 93 12.32 4.34 16.95
C GLU A 93 12.48 3.09 16.06
N ALA A 94 11.76 3.05 14.94
CA ALA A 94 11.76 1.87 14.08
C ALA A 94 13.01 1.77 13.19
N LEU A 95 13.53 2.90 12.72
CA LEU A 95 14.59 3.00 11.72
C LEU A 95 15.62 4.07 12.12
N PRO A 96 16.37 3.89 13.23
CA PRO A 96 17.29 4.91 13.78
C PRO A 96 18.29 5.44 12.73
N LYS A 97 18.86 4.54 11.92
CA LYS A 97 19.80 4.93 10.85
C LYS A 97 19.17 5.80 9.79
N LEU A 98 17.91 5.59 9.46
CA LEU A 98 17.19 6.42 8.49
C LEU A 98 16.88 7.80 9.07
N SER A 99 16.53 7.88 10.35
CA SER A 99 16.24 9.14 11.02
C SER A 99 17.44 10.08 11.12
N GLU A 100 18.68 9.56 11.12
CA GLU A 100 19.90 10.38 11.05
C GLU A 100 19.97 11.19 9.75
N TYR A 101 19.48 10.60 8.63
CA TYR A 101 19.47 11.27 7.33
C TYR A 101 18.18 12.05 7.07
N MET A 102 17.07 11.65 7.72
CA MET A 102 15.74 12.20 7.52
C MET A 102 15.03 12.48 8.86
N PRO A 103 15.57 13.40 9.70
CA PRO A 103 15.05 13.66 11.05
C PRO A 103 13.67 14.31 11.07
N TYR A 104 13.12 14.63 9.91
CA TYR A 104 11.83 15.27 9.71
C TYR A 104 10.69 14.29 9.37
N LEU A 105 10.98 12.99 9.27
CA LEU A 105 9.94 11.97 9.11
C LEU A 105 9.43 11.57 10.50
N ASP A 106 8.17 11.85 10.75
CA ASP A 106 7.60 11.72 12.10
C ASP A 106 7.23 10.27 12.42
N TYR A 107 6.23 9.72 11.73
CA TYR A 107 5.62 8.43 12.06
C TYR A 107 5.61 7.46 10.89
N LEU A 108 5.61 6.16 11.21
CA LEU A 108 5.30 5.10 10.26
C LEU A 108 3.80 5.07 9.99
N TYR A 109 3.44 4.59 8.81
CA TYR A 109 2.07 4.22 8.46
C TYR A 109 1.91 2.70 8.48
N PHE A 110 0.78 2.22 8.96
CA PHE A 110 0.39 0.83 8.78
C PHE A 110 -0.03 0.61 7.33
N GLY A 111 0.80 -0.09 6.55
CA GLY A 111 0.53 -0.36 5.14
C GLY A 111 -0.43 -1.52 4.90
N GLY A 112 -0.58 -2.41 5.89
CA GLY A 112 -1.46 -3.56 5.86
C GLY A 112 -0.98 -4.72 6.75
N PRO A 113 -1.79 -5.80 6.89
CA PRO A 113 -1.52 -6.88 7.85
C PRO A 113 -0.44 -7.87 7.42
N ILE A 114 -0.03 -7.86 6.13
CA ILE A 114 0.97 -8.80 5.61
C ILE A 114 2.36 -8.25 5.83
N ALA A 115 3.28 -9.08 6.29
CA ALA A 115 4.70 -8.77 6.49
C ALA A 115 4.92 -7.43 7.24
N THR A 116 4.32 -7.26 8.40
CA THR A 116 4.32 -6.01 9.18
C THR A 116 5.70 -5.53 9.62
N THR A 117 6.73 -6.36 9.51
CA THR A 117 8.14 -5.99 9.71
C THR A 117 8.83 -5.52 8.44
N SER A 118 8.21 -5.68 7.27
CA SER A 118 8.74 -5.18 6.00
C SER A 118 8.43 -3.70 5.87
N ILE A 119 9.46 -2.93 5.55
CA ILE A 119 9.36 -1.48 5.38
C ILE A 119 9.38 -1.14 3.90
N SER A 120 8.51 -0.26 3.50
CA SER A 120 8.48 0.33 2.17
C SER A 120 8.24 1.83 2.20
N LEU A 121 8.48 2.47 1.08
CA LEU A 121 8.41 3.92 0.95
C LEU A 121 7.51 4.28 -0.23
N LEU A 122 6.66 5.26 -0.04
CA LEU A 122 5.94 5.94 -1.11
C LEU A 122 6.48 7.37 -1.21
N LEU A 123 6.89 7.78 -2.41
CA LEU A 123 7.42 9.12 -2.61
C LEU A 123 7.04 9.73 -3.96
N LYS A 124 7.05 11.06 -4.01
CA LYS A 124 6.99 11.82 -5.25
C LYS A 124 8.38 12.16 -5.74
N SER A 125 8.63 11.96 -7.05
CA SER A 125 9.81 12.45 -7.75
C SER A 125 9.44 12.88 -9.16
N GLU A 126 9.94 14.04 -9.58
CA GLU A 126 9.78 14.53 -10.97
C GLU A 126 10.73 13.78 -11.92
N THR A 127 11.77 13.16 -11.39
CA THR A 127 12.71 12.34 -12.15
C THR A 127 12.46 10.86 -11.91
N ARG A 128 12.61 10.06 -12.97
CA ARG A 128 12.51 8.61 -12.84
C ARG A 128 13.61 8.08 -11.92
N LEU A 129 13.21 7.30 -10.93
CA LEU A 129 14.11 6.68 -9.97
C LEU A 129 14.44 5.25 -10.45
N PRO A 130 15.70 4.94 -10.76
CA PRO A 130 16.09 3.59 -11.18
C PRO A 130 15.79 2.53 -10.11
N GLY A 131 15.35 1.35 -10.53
CA GLY A 131 15.06 0.24 -9.60
C GLY A 131 13.76 0.39 -8.81
N THR A 132 12.93 1.41 -9.09
CA THR A 132 11.70 1.67 -8.34
C THR A 132 10.45 1.32 -9.17
N ASN A 133 9.35 0.98 -8.47
CA ASN A 133 8.06 0.76 -9.09
C ASN A 133 7.27 2.07 -9.18
N GLN A 134 7.09 2.60 -10.39
CA GLN A 134 6.21 3.75 -10.60
C GLN A 134 4.75 3.30 -10.48
N VAL A 135 4.02 3.86 -9.51
CA VAL A 135 2.62 3.52 -9.24
C VAL A 135 1.68 4.36 -10.09
N ILE A 136 1.83 5.68 -10.05
CA ILE A 136 1.19 6.67 -10.95
C ILE A 136 2.26 7.68 -11.37
N THR A 137 1.89 8.64 -12.23
CA THR A 137 2.82 9.69 -12.68
C THR A 137 3.50 10.36 -11.49
N ASN A 138 4.82 10.34 -11.48
CA ASN A 138 5.69 10.94 -10.45
C ASN A 138 5.56 10.35 -9.03
N ILE A 139 4.81 9.26 -8.83
CA ILE A 139 4.71 8.56 -7.55
C ILE A 139 5.34 7.18 -7.68
N TYR A 140 6.27 6.89 -6.76
CA TYR A 140 7.08 5.67 -6.76
C TYR A 140 6.92 4.92 -5.45
N HIS A 141 6.78 3.61 -5.54
CA HIS A 141 6.85 2.68 -4.41
C HIS A 141 8.22 1.99 -4.41
N ILE A 142 8.86 1.95 -3.25
CA ILE A 142 10.23 1.47 -3.07
C ILE A 142 10.27 0.53 -1.89
N ASN A 143 10.84 -0.65 -2.08
CA ASN A 143 11.12 -1.60 -1.02
C ASN A 143 12.41 -1.24 -0.28
N THR A 144 12.57 -1.74 0.94
CA THR A 144 13.67 -1.37 1.87
C THR A 144 15.07 -1.49 1.29
N LEU A 145 15.33 -2.46 0.40
CA LEU A 145 16.66 -2.72 -0.15
C LEU A 145 17.22 -1.54 -0.97
N ASP A 146 16.33 -0.81 -1.66
CA ASP A 146 16.71 0.32 -2.50
C ASP A 146 16.56 1.68 -1.81
N LEU A 147 15.98 1.68 -0.61
CA LEU A 147 15.61 2.87 0.14
C LEU A 147 16.78 3.84 0.33
N PHE A 148 17.89 3.35 0.86
CA PHE A 148 19.05 4.20 1.15
C PHE A 148 19.66 4.80 -0.12
N ASN A 149 19.75 4.02 -1.20
CA ASN A 149 20.31 4.49 -2.47
C ASN A 149 19.48 5.64 -3.05
N VAL A 150 18.13 5.52 -2.99
CA VAL A 150 17.23 6.54 -3.53
C VAL A 150 17.26 7.81 -2.68
N LEU A 151 17.27 7.69 -1.36
CA LEU A 151 17.22 8.82 -0.44
C LEU A 151 18.53 9.62 -0.41
N LEU A 152 19.68 8.97 -0.57
CA LEU A 152 20.99 9.62 -0.59
C LEU A 152 21.26 10.38 -1.90
N ILE A 153 20.70 9.92 -3.01
CA ILE A 153 20.99 10.47 -4.35
C ILE A 153 20.08 11.66 -4.70
N ASN A 154 18.88 11.74 -4.11
CA ASN A 154 17.86 12.69 -4.53
C ASN A 154 17.49 13.64 -3.40
N LYS A 155 17.44 14.96 -3.70
CA LYS A 155 16.79 15.95 -2.83
C LYS A 155 15.28 15.79 -2.94
N ILE A 156 14.71 14.88 -2.13
CA ILE A 156 13.28 14.62 -2.14
C ILE A 156 12.59 15.56 -1.13
N ASP A 157 11.50 16.18 -1.54
CA ASP A 157 10.68 17.00 -0.65
C ASP A 157 9.99 16.11 0.37
N LYS A 158 10.29 16.32 1.65
CA LYS A 158 9.75 15.56 2.79
C LYS A 158 8.22 15.47 2.83
N ARG A 159 7.52 16.50 2.32
CA ARG A 159 6.06 16.53 2.26
C ARG A 159 5.48 15.41 1.41
N TYR A 160 6.30 14.84 0.54
CA TYR A 160 5.92 13.81 -0.41
C TYR A 160 6.64 12.50 -0.17
N ILE A 161 6.93 12.20 1.10
CA ILE A 161 7.49 10.92 1.54
C ILE A 161 6.60 10.34 2.63
N ARG A 162 6.25 9.07 2.53
CA ARG A 162 5.63 8.30 3.59
C ARG A 162 6.28 6.93 3.69
N ILE A 163 6.48 6.46 4.92
CA ILE A 163 7.07 5.15 5.22
C ILE A 163 5.98 4.24 5.75
N TYR A 164 5.94 3.03 5.24
CA TYR A 164 4.93 2.03 5.56
C TYR A 164 5.57 0.79 6.17
N ALA A 165 4.89 0.22 7.17
CA ALA A 165 5.16 -1.10 7.72
C ALA A 165 4.06 -2.06 7.24
N GLY A 166 4.45 -3.16 6.57
CA GLY A 166 3.54 -4.11 5.98
C GLY A 166 2.81 -3.61 4.73
N PHE A 167 1.93 -4.45 4.21
CA PHE A 167 1.12 -4.17 3.03
C PHE A 167 -0.21 -4.95 3.07
N ALA A 168 -1.16 -4.54 2.22
CA ALA A 168 -2.38 -5.28 1.91
C ALA A 168 -2.15 -6.16 0.67
N GLY A 169 -2.69 -7.37 0.65
CA GLY A 169 -2.50 -8.28 -0.47
C GLY A 169 -3.75 -9.10 -0.75
N TRP A 170 -3.99 -9.38 -2.02
CA TRP A 170 -5.08 -10.21 -2.53
C TRP A 170 -4.53 -11.28 -3.47
N ALA A 171 -5.01 -12.51 -3.31
CA ALA A 171 -4.77 -13.58 -4.27
C ALA A 171 -5.42 -13.25 -5.63
N PRO A 172 -5.03 -13.93 -6.72
CA PRO A 172 -5.67 -13.77 -8.03
C PRO A 172 -7.19 -13.90 -7.97
N GLY A 173 -7.93 -12.88 -8.46
CA GLY A 173 -9.40 -12.85 -8.46
C GLY A 173 -10.07 -12.54 -7.11
N GLN A 174 -9.31 -12.43 -6.02
CA GLN A 174 -9.89 -12.14 -4.71
C GLN A 174 -10.42 -10.70 -4.65
N LEU A 175 -9.63 -9.71 -5.06
CA LEU A 175 -10.04 -8.31 -5.04
C LEU A 175 -11.27 -8.06 -5.93
N GLU A 176 -11.30 -8.67 -7.10
CA GLU A 176 -12.44 -8.60 -8.02
C GLU A 176 -13.73 -9.15 -7.37
N SER A 177 -13.60 -10.26 -6.64
CA SER A 177 -14.73 -10.82 -5.89
C SER A 177 -15.20 -9.91 -4.77
N GLU A 178 -14.29 -9.23 -4.07
CA GLU A 178 -14.59 -8.27 -3.01
C GLU A 178 -15.23 -6.99 -3.57
N LEU A 179 -14.79 -6.52 -4.73
CA LEU A 179 -15.42 -5.41 -5.45
C LEU A 179 -16.87 -5.72 -5.85
N ILE A 180 -17.12 -6.94 -6.33
CA ILE A 180 -18.46 -7.41 -6.70
C ILE A 180 -19.39 -7.44 -5.49
N ARG A 181 -18.90 -7.83 -4.31
CA ARG A 181 -19.68 -7.82 -3.06
C ARG A 181 -19.93 -6.41 -2.52
N GLY A 182 -19.23 -5.39 -3.04
CA GLY A 182 -19.31 -4.02 -2.55
C GLY A 182 -18.46 -3.77 -1.29
N ASP A 183 -17.48 -4.64 -1.03
CA ASP A 183 -16.51 -4.46 0.06
C ASP A 183 -15.59 -3.26 -0.22
N TRP A 184 -15.34 -2.99 -1.50
CA TRP A 184 -14.51 -1.88 -1.99
C TRP A 184 -15.20 -1.09 -3.09
N TYR A 185 -14.85 0.21 -3.14
CA TYR A 185 -15.15 1.09 -4.27
C TYR A 185 -13.83 1.58 -4.87
N ILE A 186 -13.79 1.78 -6.20
CA ILE A 186 -12.61 2.29 -6.89
C ILE A 186 -12.71 3.80 -7.05
N TRP A 187 -11.59 4.51 -6.76
CA TRP A 187 -11.43 5.93 -6.97
C TRP A 187 -10.11 6.24 -7.65
N HIS A 188 -10.01 7.39 -8.32
CA HIS A 188 -8.76 7.83 -8.93
C HIS A 188 -7.81 8.33 -7.86
N ALA A 189 -6.55 7.86 -7.92
CA ALA A 189 -5.50 8.39 -7.07
C ALA A 189 -4.94 9.68 -7.67
N ASP A 190 -4.68 10.64 -6.80
CA ASP A 190 -3.91 11.83 -7.12
C ASP A 190 -2.97 12.18 -5.95
N ILE A 191 -2.05 13.10 -6.20
CA ILE A 191 -1.01 13.45 -5.24
C ILE A 191 -1.56 14.06 -3.95
N ASN A 192 -2.68 14.80 -4.03
CA ASN A 192 -3.27 15.45 -2.87
C ASN A 192 -3.92 14.41 -1.96
N LEU A 193 -4.66 13.47 -2.53
CA LEU A 193 -5.24 12.35 -1.78
C LEU A 193 -4.17 11.49 -1.11
N ILE A 194 -3.02 11.29 -1.77
CA ILE A 194 -1.95 10.44 -1.25
C ILE A 194 -1.16 11.14 -0.14
N PHE A 195 -0.79 12.41 -0.30
CA PHE A 195 0.18 13.06 0.60
C PHE A 195 -0.38 14.23 1.42
N ASN A 196 -1.41 14.91 0.94
CA ASN A 196 -1.90 16.16 1.54
C ASN A 196 -3.23 16.02 2.28
N SER A 197 -3.89 14.85 2.20
CA SER A 197 -5.14 14.61 2.91
C SER A 197 -4.90 14.31 4.38
N GLU A 198 -5.85 14.73 5.22
CA GLU A 198 -5.89 14.38 6.64
C GLU A 198 -6.31 12.90 6.80
N PRO A 199 -5.44 12.02 7.35
CA PRO A 199 -5.75 10.59 7.42
C PRO A 199 -7.06 10.25 8.13
N GLY A 200 -7.39 11.01 9.19
CA GLY A 200 -8.57 10.74 10.03
C GLY A 200 -9.91 10.98 9.34
N ILE A 201 -9.96 11.84 8.32
CA ILE A 201 -11.22 12.20 7.61
C ILE A 201 -11.25 11.70 6.17
N LEU A 202 -10.13 11.25 5.62
CA LEU A 202 -10.01 10.87 4.21
C LEU A 202 -11.04 9.82 3.78
N TRP A 203 -11.28 8.81 4.61
CA TRP A 203 -12.29 7.80 4.30
C TRP A 203 -13.70 8.38 4.29
N ASP A 204 -14.06 9.21 5.27
CA ASP A 204 -15.39 9.82 5.36
C ASP A 204 -15.68 10.75 4.17
N GLU A 205 -14.67 11.39 3.62
CA GLU A 205 -14.80 12.21 2.41
C GLU A 205 -15.01 11.33 1.17
N LEU A 206 -14.12 10.36 0.95
CA LEU A 206 -14.18 9.53 -0.24
C LEU A 206 -15.39 8.61 -0.27
N ILE A 207 -15.80 8.00 0.86
CA ILE A 207 -16.97 7.10 0.87
C ILE A 207 -18.26 7.83 0.50
N ARG A 208 -18.40 9.11 0.86
CA ARG A 208 -19.53 9.93 0.41
C ARG A 208 -19.52 10.17 -1.10
N MET A 209 -18.35 10.49 -1.65
CA MET A 209 -18.19 10.75 -3.10
C MET A 209 -18.45 9.50 -3.93
N VAL A 210 -17.86 8.36 -3.56
CA VAL A 210 -18.04 7.11 -4.32
C VAL A 210 -19.47 6.62 -4.26
N THR A 211 -20.11 6.66 -3.09
CA THR A 211 -21.51 6.18 -2.95
C THR A 211 -22.49 7.09 -3.69
N ALA A 212 -22.31 8.41 -3.71
CA ALA A 212 -23.13 9.33 -4.51
C ALA A 212 -23.01 9.03 -6.01
N LYS A 213 -21.81 8.76 -6.50
CA LYS A 213 -21.55 8.42 -7.92
C LYS A 213 -22.20 7.08 -8.34
N TRP A 214 -22.27 6.11 -7.42
CA TRP A 214 -22.85 4.80 -7.71
C TRP A 214 -24.37 4.80 -7.69
N VAL A 215 -25.02 5.67 -6.92
CA VAL A 215 -26.48 5.82 -6.87
C VAL A 215 -27.02 6.55 -8.11
N SER A 216 -26.19 7.32 -8.82
CA SER A 216 -26.59 8.09 -10.01
C SER A 216 -26.38 7.34 -11.35
N ARG A 217 -26.07 6.05 -11.31
CA ARG A 217 -25.98 5.15 -12.48
C ARG A 217 -27.09 4.12 -12.49
#